data_ea4b96fcc23d7e888b6cf4aa32923e52
#
_entry.id   ea4b96fcc23d7e888b6cf4aa32923e52
#
_cell.length_a   1.000
_cell.length_b   1.000
_cell.length_c   1.000
_cell.angle_alpha   90.00
_cell.angle_beta   90.00
_cell.angle_gamma   90.00
#
_symmetry.space_group_name_H-M   'P 1'
#
loop_
_entity.id
_entity.type
_entity.pdbx_description
1 polymer ?
#
loop_
_entity_poly.entity_id
_entity_poly.type
_entity_poly.pdbx_seq_one_letter_code
_entity_poly.pdbx_strand_id
1 'polypeptide(L)'
;MMVVSTLVSVTAALWAGIRADQTANRRGIALWSCWLMLLACALMTLAPGGVAFILAHALILPMNALFGQLFAQSRLAAQGYDAPTRDGILATIRALFALPFVVVMPLWSLALSHGTLLLTIYPVALGLAVLMLALTARSWPKAEAAPWQDRPTGLSLRQALRELTSPALAVRIVALGAVSAGGTAYWAILGLALSLPDGSGAARAALYAGLVTGLEVPFMLALPWITPHIPRTRLIGVGTAIYTL
;
A
#
# COMPACT_ATOMS: atom_id res chain seq x y z
N MET A 1 -11.68 -11.65 -11.36
CA MET A 1 -10.89 -10.41 -11.29
C MET A 1 -9.89 -10.40 -10.15
N MET A 2 -10.29 -10.64 -8.90
CA MET A 2 -9.38 -10.60 -7.73
C MET A 2 -8.13 -11.46 -7.89
N VAL A 3 -8.24 -12.70 -8.37
CA VAL A 3 -7.08 -13.58 -8.57
C VAL A 3 -6.08 -12.98 -9.56
N VAL A 4 -6.56 -12.49 -10.71
CA VAL A 4 -5.69 -11.86 -11.72
C VAL A 4 -5.03 -10.62 -11.16
N SER A 5 -5.78 -9.74 -10.50
CA SER A 5 -5.26 -8.54 -9.85
C SER A 5 -4.19 -8.88 -8.81
N THR A 6 -4.42 -9.90 -7.97
CA THR A 6 -3.45 -10.35 -6.96
C THR A 6 -2.16 -10.90 -7.62
N LEU A 7 -2.29 -11.75 -8.63
CA LEU A 7 -1.12 -12.29 -9.35
C LEU A 7 -0.29 -11.18 -10.01
N VAL A 8 -0.95 -10.23 -10.68
CA VAL A 8 -0.28 -9.08 -11.28
C VAL A 8 0.40 -8.22 -10.21
N SER A 9 -0.28 -7.96 -9.08
CA SER A 9 0.27 -7.17 -7.97
C SER A 9 1.52 -7.83 -7.37
N VAL A 10 1.46 -9.13 -7.08
CA VAL A 10 2.61 -9.86 -6.51
C VAL A 10 3.77 -9.89 -7.49
N THR A 11 3.51 -10.19 -8.76
CA THR A 11 4.56 -10.24 -9.79
C THR A 11 5.20 -8.85 -9.97
N ALA A 12 4.40 -7.80 -10.04
CA ALA A 12 4.89 -6.43 -10.17
C ALA A 12 5.70 -5.98 -8.94
N ALA A 13 5.23 -6.31 -7.73
CA ALA A 13 5.94 -5.96 -6.50
C ALA A 13 7.30 -6.68 -6.40
N LEU A 14 7.35 -7.97 -6.73
CA LEU A 14 8.59 -8.74 -6.78
C LEU A 14 9.56 -8.17 -7.84
N TRP A 15 9.08 -7.95 -9.05
CA TRP A 15 9.87 -7.35 -10.11
C TRP A 15 10.42 -5.98 -9.73
N ALA A 16 9.56 -5.09 -9.21
CA ALA A 16 9.94 -3.74 -8.81
C ALA A 16 10.95 -3.76 -7.65
N GLY A 17 10.77 -4.64 -6.65
CA GLY A 17 11.70 -4.81 -5.54
C GLY A 17 13.08 -5.26 -6.03
N ILE A 18 13.14 -6.35 -6.78
CA ILE A 18 14.39 -6.89 -7.31
C ILE A 18 15.08 -5.87 -8.24
N ARG A 19 14.32 -5.21 -9.12
CA ARG A 19 14.87 -4.20 -10.02
C ARG A 19 15.40 -2.98 -9.27
N ALA A 20 14.71 -2.55 -8.23
CA ALA A 20 15.17 -1.47 -7.35
C ALA A 20 16.51 -1.84 -6.69
N ASP A 21 16.60 -3.04 -6.16
CA ASP A 21 17.80 -3.51 -5.46
C ASP A 21 18.99 -3.77 -6.42
N GLN A 22 18.71 -4.17 -7.68
CA GLN A 22 19.73 -4.34 -8.69
C GLN A 22 20.30 -3.03 -9.24
N THR A 23 19.46 -2.00 -9.38
CA THR A 23 19.82 -0.76 -10.09
C THR A 23 19.97 0.44 -9.18
N ALA A 24 19.54 0.35 -7.91
CA ALA A 24 19.37 1.49 -7.00
C ALA A 24 18.51 2.64 -7.59
N ASN A 25 17.77 2.38 -8.68
CA ASN A 25 16.93 3.39 -9.36
C ASN A 25 15.49 3.36 -8.84
N ARG A 26 15.31 3.65 -7.56
CA ARG A 26 13.98 3.68 -6.92
C ARG A 26 13.10 4.80 -7.48
N ARG A 27 13.71 5.93 -7.88
CA ARG A 27 12.98 7.05 -8.49
C ARG A 27 12.30 6.63 -9.81
N GLY A 28 13.01 5.91 -10.67
CA GLY A 28 12.45 5.43 -11.94
C GLY A 28 11.23 4.54 -11.72
N ILE A 29 11.31 3.61 -10.76
CA ILE A 29 10.20 2.70 -10.42
C ILE A 29 9.03 3.49 -9.82
N ALA A 30 9.29 4.48 -8.95
CA ALA A 30 8.26 5.33 -8.38
C ALA A 30 7.52 6.13 -9.47
N LEU A 31 8.24 6.72 -10.41
CA LEU A 31 7.64 7.43 -11.54
C LEU A 31 6.80 6.50 -12.43
N TRP A 32 7.29 5.28 -12.73
CA TRP A 32 6.52 4.28 -13.44
C TRP A 32 5.21 3.95 -12.73
N SER A 33 5.26 3.75 -11.41
CA SER A 33 4.08 3.48 -10.60
C SER A 33 3.06 4.62 -10.65
N CYS A 34 3.53 5.88 -10.60
CA CYS A 34 2.66 7.06 -10.75
C CYS A 34 2.02 7.12 -12.14
N TRP A 35 2.78 6.82 -13.20
CA TRP A 35 2.26 6.78 -14.56
C TRP A 35 1.18 5.71 -14.75
N LEU A 36 1.39 4.51 -14.22
CA LEU A 36 0.40 3.43 -14.27
C LEU A 36 -0.89 3.81 -13.52
N MET A 37 -0.77 4.42 -12.34
CA MET A 37 -1.93 4.90 -11.61
C MET A 37 -2.68 5.99 -12.38
N LEU A 38 -1.95 6.96 -12.96
CA LEU A 38 -2.56 8.03 -13.79
C LEU A 38 -3.27 7.43 -14.98
N LEU A 39 -2.66 6.49 -15.71
CA LEU A 39 -3.26 5.80 -16.84
C LEU A 39 -4.56 5.07 -16.45
N ALA A 40 -4.55 4.35 -15.34
CA ALA A 40 -5.72 3.62 -14.86
C ALA A 40 -6.88 4.58 -14.51
N CYS A 41 -6.58 5.66 -13.78
CA CYS A 41 -7.58 6.66 -13.40
C CYS A 41 -8.11 7.42 -14.63
N ALA A 42 -7.23 7.76 -15.58
CA ALA A 42 -7.62 8.41 -16.84
C ALA A 42 -8.54 7.50 -17.67
N LEU A 43 -8.19 6.22 -17.81
CA LEU A 43 -8.99 5.24 -18.54
C LEU A 43 -10.40 5.13 -17.96
N MET A 44 -10.53 5.05 -16.63
CA MET A 44 -11.83 4.96 -15.95
C MET A 44 -12.61 6.27 -15.99
N THR A 45 -11.94 7.41 -16.06
CA THR A 45 -12.60 8.73 -16.13
C THR A 45 -13.10 9.04 -17.54
N LEU A 46 -12.30 8.75 -18.57
CA LEU A 46 -12.56 9.16 -19.95
C LEU A 46 -13.38 8.13 -20.74
N ALA A 47 -13.22 6.86 -20.45
CA ALA A 47 -13.88 5.77 -21.14
C ALA A 47 -14.38 4.67 -20.19
N PRO A 48 -15.29 4.99 -19.24
CA PRO A 48 -15.79 4.00 -18.29
C PRO A 48 -16.55 2.90 -19.01
N GLY A 49 -16.12 1.65 -18.81
CA GLY A 49 -16.74 0.48 -19.42
C GLY A 49 -16.13 -0.80 -18.90
N GLY A 50 -16.72 -1.96 -19.25
CA GLY A 50 -16.27 -3.25 -18.74
C GLY A 50 -14.81 -3.57 -19.08
N VAL A 51 -14.34 -3.24 -20.28
CA VAL A 51 -12.96 -3.42 -20.70
C VAL A 51 -12.03 -2.47 -19.94
N ALA A 52 -12.39 -1.19 -19.82
CA ALA A 52 -11.62 -0.20 -19.03
C ALA A 52 -11.51 -0.63 -17.57
N PHE A 53 -12.61 -1.13 -17.01
CA PHE A 53 -12.61 -1.64 -15.62
C PHE A 53 -11.64 -2.81 -15.44
N ILE A 54 -11.63 -3.78 -16.36
CA ILE A 54 -10.71 -4.91 -16.32
C ILE A 54 -9.25 -4.45 -16.44
N LEU A 55 -8.96 -3.60 -17.44
CA LEU A 55 -7.61 -3.09 -17.67
C LEU A 55 -7.12 -2.26 -16.49
N ALA A 56 -7.94 -1.32 -15.98
CA ALA A 56 -7.56 -0.48 -14.85
C ALA A 56 -7.33 -1.31 -13.58
N HIS A 57 -8.29 -2.15 -13.19
CA HIS A 57 -8.26 -2.80 -11.87
C HIS A 57 -7.52 -4.12 -11.85
N ALA A 58 -7.53 -4.89 -12.92
CA ALA A 58 -6.86 -6.19 -12.95
C ALA A 58 -5.40 -6.12 -13.43
N LEU A 59 -5.07 -5.16 -14.29
CA LEU A 59 -3.76 -5.13 -14.95
C LEU A 59 -2.93 -3.89 -14.63
N ILE A 60 -3.53 -2.69 -14.51
CA ILE A 60 -2.76 -1.45 -14.37
C ILE A 60 -2.56 -1.07 -12.91
N LEU A 61 -3.62 -0.93 -12.11
CA LEU A 61 -3.53 -0.56 -10.69
C LEU A 61 -2.69 -1.53 -9.86
N PRO A 62 -2.82 -2.88 -10.02
CA PRO A 62 -1.98 -3.81 -9.30
C PRO A 62 -0.47 -3.68 -9.57
N MET A 63 -0.09 -3.09 -10.69
CA MET A 63 1.31 -2.83 -11.01
C MET A 63 1.90 -1.62 -10.30
N ASN A 64 1.12 -0.88 -9.52
CA ASN A 64 1.61 0.24 -8.74
C ASN A 64 2.47 -0.23 -7.56
N ALA A 65 3.79 -0.07 -7.68
CA ALA A 65 4.78 -0.42 -6.67
C ALA A 65 5.27 0.78 -5.83
N LEU A 66 4.65 1.94 -5.97
CA LEU A 66 5.08 3.19 -5.32
C LEU A 66 5.17 3.05 -3.79
N PHE A 67 4.19 2.39 -3.20
CA PHE A 67 4.12 2.20 -1.75
C PHE A 67 5.37 1.49 -1.20
N GLY A 68 5.78 0.39 -1.83
CA GLY A 68 7.00 -0.33 -1.45
C GLY A 68 8.26 0.52 -1.60
N GLN A 69 8.34 1.35 -2.65
CA GLN A 69 9.49 2.23 -2.87
C GLN A 69 9.56 3.36 -1.85
N LEU A 70 8.41 3.93 -1.43
CA LEU A 70 8.36 4.94 -0.38
C LEU A 70 8.84 4.39 0.98
N PHE A 71 8.43 3.17 1.36
CA PHE A 71 8.93 2.55 2.58
C PHE A 71 10.41 2.20 2.51
N ALA A 72 10.89 1.70 1.37
CA ALA A 72 12.31 1.41 1.18
C ALA A 72 13.14 2.70 1.28
N GLN A 73 12.69 3.79 0.66
CA GLN A 73 13.34 5.10 0.75
C GLN A 73 13.33 5.65 2.18
N SER A 74 12.22 5.52 2.89
CA SER A 74 12.10 5.95 4.29
C SER A 74 13.10 5.22 5.18
N ARG A 75 13.29 3.92 4.96
CA ARG A 75 14.30 3.12 5.67
C ARG A 75 15.72 3.59 5.37
N LEU A 76 16.03 3.87 4.10
CA LEU A 76 17.33 4.40 3.70
C LEU A 76 17.59 5.76 4.34
N ALA A 77 16.63 6.68 4.28
CA ALA A 77 16.74 7.99 4.89
C ALA A 77 16.93 7.94 6.42
N ALA A 78 16.37 6.92 7.06
CA ALA A 78 16.47 6.72 8.51
C ALA A 78 17.73 5.96 8.95
N GLN A 79 18.60 5.48 8.03
CA GLN A 79 19.78 4.67 8.38
C GLN A 79 20.82 5.41 9.24
N GLY A 80 20.89 6.73 9.12
CA GLY A 80 21.84 7.57 9.87
C GLY A 80 21.47 7.80 11.34
N TYR A 81 20.27 7.37 11.78
CA TYR A 81 19.77 7.56 13.13
C TYR A 81 19.97 6.32 13.99
N ASP A 82 20.02 6.50 15.31
CA ASP A 82 20.01 5.41 16.29
C ASP A 82 18.71 4.57 16.19
N ALA A 83 18.72 3.36 16.74
CA ALA A 83 17.63 2.41 16.58
C ALA A 83 16.26 2.93 17.08
N PRO A 84 16.14 3.55 18.28
CA PRO A 84 14.87 4.10 18.76
C PRO A 84 14.33 5.22 17.87
N THR A 85 15.18 6.16 17.46
CA THR A 85 14.79 7.27 16.57
C THR A 85 14.35 6.76 15.20
N ARG A 86 15.07 5.79 14.63
CA ARG A 86 14.71 5.16 13.37
C ARG A 86 13.35 4.47 13.44
N ASP A 87 13.10 3.70 14.50
CA ASP A 87 11.81 3.02 14.69
C ASP A 87 10.68 4.03 14.87
N GLY A 88 10.90 5.15 15.56
CA GLY A 88 9.96 6.26 15.68
C GLY A 88 9.64 6.92 14.33
N ILE A 89 10.65 7.23 13.52
CA ILE A 89 10.47 7.78 12.16
C ILE A 89 9.62 6.85 11.31
N LEU A 90 9.95 5.56 11.30
CA LEU A 90 9.22 4.58 10.48
C LEU A 90 7.77 4.37 10.96
N ALA A 91 7.52 4.39 12.27
CA ALA A 91 6.17 4.34 12.83
C ALA A 91 5.36 5.59 12.44
N THR A 92 5.95 6.78 12.55
CA THR A 92 5.32 8.04 12.15
C THR A 92 4.95 8.04 10.66
N ILE A 93 5.87 7.61 9.78
CA ILE A 93 5.59 7.51 8.34
C ILE A 93 4.42 6.57 8.08
N ARG A 94 4.36 5.41 8.75
CA ARG A 94 3.22 4.48 8.61
C ARG A 94 1.91 5.11 9.06
N ALA A 95 1.91 5.80 10.19
CA ALA A 95 0.74 6.52 10.69
C ALA A 95 0.28 7.61 9.72
N LEU A 96 1.21 8.37 9.12
CA LEU A 96 0.92 9.36 8.09
C LEU A 96 0.29 8.74 6.83
N PHE A 97 0.65 7.50 6.46
CA PHE A 97 -0.02 6.77 5.38
C PHE A 97 -1.45 6.38 5.70
N ALA A 98 -1.76 6.11 6.95
CA ALA A 98 -3.10 5.77 7.39
C ALA A 98 -4.02 7.01 7.50
N LEU A 99 -3.44 8.18 7.80
CA LEU A 99 -4.18 9.42 8.04
C LEU A 99 -5.13 9.83 6.90
N PRO A 100 -4.77 9.75 5.61
CA PRO A 100 -5.70 10.03 4.51
C PRO A 100 -6.96 9.16 4.55
N PHE A 101 -6.88 7.90 4.97
CA PHE A 101 -8.05 7.03 5.09
C PHE A 101 -9.00 7.53 6.18
N VAL A 102 -8.46 8.04 7.28
CA VAL A 102 -9.26 8.61 8.40
C VAL A 102 -10.05 9.83 7.95
N VAL A 103 -9.54 10.60 7.00
CA VAL A 103 -10.18 11.82 6.51
C VAL A 103 -11.00 11.55 5.24
N VAL A 104 -10.37 10.90 4.26
CA VAL A 104 -10.95 10.76 2.92
C VAL A 104 -12.13 9.78 2.92
N MET A 105 -12.06 8.68 3.68
CA MET A 105 -13.13 7.69 3.70
C MET A 105 -14.44 8.21 4.31
N PRO A 106 -14.46 8.92 5.45
CA PRO A 106 -15.66 9.57 5.93
C PRO A 106 -16.20 10.66 5.00
N LEU A 107 -15.32 11.43 4.33
CA LEU A 107 -15.74 12.40 3.33
C LEU A 107 -16.43 11.71 2.13
N TRP A 108 -15.89 10.58 1.66
CA TRP A 108 -16.56 9.77 0.63
C TRP A 108 -17.88 9.20 1.13
N SER A 109 -17.94 8.70 2.36
CA SER A 109 -19.20 8.25 2.96
C SER A 109 -20.26 9.35 2.90
N LEU A 110 -19.89 10.55 3.32
CA LEU A 110 -20.78 11.71 3.29
C LEU A 110 -21.21 12.06 1.86
N ALA A 111 -20.27 12.14 0.92
CA ALA A 111 -20.58 12.44 -0.49
C ALA A 111 -21.53 11.40 -1.10
N LEU A 112 -21.29 10.11 -0.86
CA LEU A 112 -22.13 9.01 -1.35
C LEU A 112 -23.52 9.03 -0.72
N SER A 113 -23.64 9.37 0.57
CA SER A 113 -24.93 9.49 1.26
C SER A 113 -25.78 10.66 0.72
N HIS A 114 -25.15 11.66 0.10
CA HIS A 114 -25.82 12.78 -0.59
C HIS A 114 -26.04 12.53 -2.10
N GLY A 115 -25.90 11.29 -2.55
CA GLY A 115 -26.22 10.89 -3.92
C GLY A 115 -25.08 11.06 -4.94
N THR A 116 -23.86 11.32 -4.49
CA THR A 116 -22.70 11.31 -5.41
C THR A 116 -22.54 9.92 -6.03
N LEU A 117 -22.36 9.86 -7.33
CA LEU A 117 -22.14 8.60 -8.04
C LEU A 117 -20.81 7.98 -7.66
N LEU A 118 -20.78 6.66 -7.44
CA LEU A 118 -19.57 5.94 -7.05
C LEU A 118 -18.41 6.15 -8.05
N LEU A 119 -18.71 6.26 -9.34
CA LEU A 119 -17.69 6.47 -10.37
C LEU A 119 -16.99 7.84 -10.28
N THR A 120 -17.53 8.81 -9.53
CA THR A 120 -16.89 10.12 -9.31
C THR A 120 -15.54 10.00 -8.60
N ILE A 121 -15.26 8.85 -7.96
CA ILE A 121 -13.95 8.57 -7.37
C ILE A 121 -12.80 8.65 -8.40
N TYR A 122 -13.06 8.28 -9.67
CA TYR A 122 -11.99 8.22 -10.68
C TYR A 122 -11.49 9.58 -11.14
N PRO A 123 -12.32 10.58 -11.47
CA PRO A 123 -11.82 11.92 -11.78
C PRO A 123 -11.11 12.58 -10.60
N VAL A 124 -11.57 12.34 -9.35
CA VAL A 124 -10.85 12.82 -8.16
C VAL A 124 -9.50 12.10 -8.03
N ALA A 125 -9.47 10.78 -8.18
CA ALA A 125 -8.24 9.99 -8.16
C ALA A 125 -7.29 10.38 -9.30
N LEU A 126 -7.80 10.75 -10.48
CA LEU A 126 -7.00 11.26 -11.59
C LEU A 126 -6.28 12.56 -11.21
N GLY A 127 -6.98 13.51 -10.61
CA GLY A 127 -6.38 14.75 -10.11
C GLY A 127 -5.28 14.48 -9.08
N LEU A 128 -5.53 13.57 -8.14
CA LEU A 128 -4.54 13.15 -7.15
C LEU A 128 -3.35 12.41 -7.78
N ALA A 129 -3.58 11.60 -8.82
CA ALA A 129 -2.51 10.90 -9.54
C ALA A 129 -1.60 11.88 -10.30
N VAL A 130 -2.16 12.93 -10.90
CA VAL A 130 -1.38 14.03 -11.51
C VAL A 130 -0.52 14.72 -10.47
N LEU A 131 -1.13 15.09 -9.34
CA LEU A 131 -0.40 15.73 -8.23
C LEU A 131 0.73 14.83 -7.71
N MET A 132 0.44 13.54 -7.50
CA MET A 132 1.41 12.57 -7.02
C MET A 132 2.57 12.37 -8.01
N LEU A 133 2.28 12.30 -9.31
CA LEU A 133 3.31 12.25 -10.36
C LEU A 133 4.19 13.51 -10.34
N ALA A 134 3.59 14.70 -10.25
CA ALA A 134 4.31 15.96 -10.20
C ALA A 134 5.18 16.06 -8.95
N LEU A 135 4.66 15.71 -7.77
CA LEU A 135 5.41 15.68 -6.52
C LEU A 135 6.56 14.67 -6.57
N THR A 136 6.33 13.46 -7.09
CA THR A 136 7.37 12.44 -7.24
C THR A 136 8.47 12.91 -8.19
N ALA A 137 8.09 13.49 -9.33
CA ALA A 137 9.05 13.99 -10.31
C ALA A 137 9.91 15.13 -9.76
N ARG A 138 9.32 16.01 -8.93
CA ARG A 138 9.98 17.19 -8.36
C ARG A 138 10.78 16.87 -7.10
N SER A 139 10.22 16.11 -6.18
CA SER A 139 10.71 15.97 -4.81
C SER A 139 11.48 14.67 -4.57
N TRP A 140 11.32 13.65 -5.42
CA TRP A 140 12.08 12.42 -5.26
C TRP A 140 13.53 12.63 -5.65
N PRO A 141 14.50 12.44 -4.74
CA PRO A 141 15.90 12.70 -5.02
C PRO A 141 16.41 11.78 -6.13
N LYS A 142 17.27 12.33 -7.00
CA LYS A 142 18.04 11.51 -7.93
C LYS A 142 19.07 10.70 -7.15
N ALA A 143 19.47 9.55 -7.65
CA ALA A 143 20.43 8.66 -6.96
C ALA A 143 21.72 9.38 -6.55
N GLU A 144 22.24 10.25 -7.41
CA GLU A 144 23.45 11.03 -7.18
C GLU A 144 23.31 12.13 -6.11
N ALA A 145 22.07 12.62 -5.88
CA ALA A 145 21.78 13.70 -4.93
C ALA A 145 21.15 13.21 -3.62
N ALA A 146 20.99 11.90 -3.47
CA ALA A 146 20.40 11.33 -2.27
C ALA A 146 21.37 11.43 -1.09
N PRO A 147 20.92 11.85 0.11
CA PRO A 147 21.78 11.95 1.29
C PRO A 147 22.13 10.59 1.91
N TRP A 148 21.63 9.51 1.34
CA TRP A 148 21.88 8.11 1.75
C TRP A 148 22.54 7.33 0.63
N GLN A 149 23.24 6.25 0.97
CA GLN A 149 23.83 5.33 0.00
C GLN A 149 22.89 4.14 -0.24
N ASP A 150 22.31 4.06 -1.42
CA ASP A 150 21.61 2.88 -1.91
C ASP A 150 22.56 2.12 -2.83
N ARG A 151 23.13 1.02 -2.32
CA ARG A 151 24.12 0.23 -3.09
C ARG A 151 23.40 -0.91 -3.80
N PRO A 152 23.61 -1.08 -5.12
CA PRO A 152 23.10 -2.24 -5.85
C PRO A 152 23.59 -3.53 -5.20
N THR A 153 22.68 -4.46 -4.94
CA THR A 153 23.04 -5.74 -4.30
C THR A 153 23.73 -6.71 -5.25
N GLY A 154 23.64 -6.48 -6.57
CA GLY A 154 24.17 -7.38 -7.57
C GLY A 154 23.49 -8.76 -7.66
N LEU A 155 22.48 -9.04 -6.81
CA LEU A 155 21.75 -10.30 -6.80
C LEU A 155 20.96 -10.49 -8.11
N SER A 156 21.13 -11.63 -8.75
CA SER A 156 20.27 -12.01 -9.87
C SER A 156 18.87 -12.37 -9.39
N LEU A 157 17.87 -12.26 -10.28
CA LEU A 157 16.50 -12.68 -9.99
C LEU A 157 16.44 -14.11 -9.45
N ARG A 158 17.22 -15.03 -10.05
CA ARG A 158 17.28 -16.44 -9.64
C ARG A 158 17.82 -16.60 -8.22
N GLN A 159 18.84 -15.83 -7.84
CA GLN A 159 19.40 -15.86 -6.49
C GLN A 159 18.39 -15.30 -5.47
N ALA A 160 17.76 -14.16 -5.77
CA ALA A 160 16.73 -13.60 -4.92
C ALA A 160 15.56 -14.56 -4.70
N LEU A 161 15.05 -15.21 -5.76
CA LEU A 161 14.00 -16.23 -5.64
C LEU A 161 14.45 -17.46 -4.83
N ARG A 162 15.71 -17.88 -4.98
CA ARG A 162 16.26 -19.01 -4.21
C ARG A 162 16.34 -18.69 -2.72
N GLU A 163 16.65 -17.46 -2.35
CA GLU A 163 16.63 -17.04 -0.94
C GLU A 163 15.22 -17.12 -0.35
N LEU A 164 14.19 -16.76 -1.12
CA LEU A 164 12.79 -16.85 -0.69
C LEU A 164 12.32 -18.28 -0.42
N THR A 165 12.96 -19.28 -1.05
CA THR A 165 12.62 -20.69 -0.85
C THR A 165 13.31 -21.32 0.36
N SER A 166 14.14 -20.60 1.10
CA SER A 166 14.71 -21.13 2.35
C SER A 166 13.59 -21.45 3.36
N PRO A 167 13.59 -22.64 4.02
CA PRO A 167 12.47 -23.07 4.86
C PRO A 167 12.11 -22.07 5.96
N ALA A 168 13.11 -21.48 6.61
CA ALA A 168 12.90 -20.51 7.68
C ALA A 168 12.23 -19.22 7.17
N LEU A 169 12.59 -18.75 5.97
CA LEU A 169 11.99 -17.56 5.37
C LEU A 169 10.62 -17.88 4.79
N ALA A 170 10.47 -19.04 4.14
CA ALA A 170 9.20 -19.49 3.56
C ALA A 170 8.08 -19.57 4.63
N VAL A 171 8.37 -20.17 5.80
CA VAL A 171 7.40 -20.23 6.92
C VAL A 171 6.99 -18.83 7.36
N ARG A 172 7.93 -17.89 7.49
CA ARG A 172 7.62 -16.50 7.86
C ARG A 172 6.78 -15.80 6.81
N ILE A 173 7.08 -15.99 5.53
CA ILE A 173 6.33 -15.42 4.40
C ILE A 173 4.90 -15.97 4.40
N VAL A 174 4.73 -17.29 4.56
CA VAL A 174 3.40 -17.92 4.60
C VAL A 174 2.60 -17.42 5.80
N ALA A 175 3.21 -17.35 6.99
CA ALA A 175 2.53 -16.86 8.19
C ALA A 175 2.08 -15.39 8.04
N LEU A 176 2.97 -14.50 7.59
CA LEU A 176 2.63 -13.09 7.34
C LEU A 176 1.64 -12.94 6.19
N GLY A 177 1.76 -13.77 5.16
CA GLY A 177 0.83 -13.83 4.04
C GLY A 177 -0.58 -14.24 4.47
N ALA A 178 -0.71 -15.21 5.38
CA ALA A 178 -1.99 -15.61 5.93
C ALA A 178 -2.67 -14.48 6.71
N VAL A 179 -1.93 -13.75 7.55
CA VAL A 179 -2.44 -12.57 8.25
C VAL A 179 -2.90 -11.50 7.25
N SER A 180 -2.09 -11.21 6.23
CA SER A 180 -2.42 -10.23 5.19
C SER A 180 -3.62 -10.66 4.35
N ALA A 181 -3.78 -11.98 4.10
CA ALA A 181 -4.92 -12.52 3.38
C ALA A 181 -6.24 -12.30 4.14
N GLY A 182 -6.23 -12.43 5.47
CA GLY A 182 -7.37 -12.09 6.32
C GLY A 182 -7.79 -10.62 6.14
N GLY A 183 -6.85 -9.67 6.21
CA GLY A 183 -7.12 -8.25 5.96
C GLY A 183 -7.69 -8.00 4.56
N THR A 184 -7.12 -8.63 3.55
CA THR A 184 -7.63 -8.52 2.18
C THR A 184 -9.05 -9.10 2.04
N ALA A 185 -9.32 -10.24 2.69
CA ALA A 185 -10.65 -10.85 2.72
C ALA A 185 -11.68 -9.93 3.41
N TYR A 186 -11.31 -9.33 4.55
CA TYR A 186 -12.15 -8.32 5.22
C TYR A 186 -12.55 -7.20 4.28
N TRP A 187 -11.60 -6.56 3.60
CA TRP A 187 -11.88 -5.49 2.65
C TRP A 187 -12.75 -5.94 1.47
N ALA A 188 -12.53 -7.15 0.97
CA ALA A 188 -13.31 -7.71 -0.14
C ALA A 188 -14.76 -7.99 0.25
N ILE A 189 -14.97 -8.45 1.48
CA ILE A 189 -16.29 -8.83 1.98
C ILE A 189 -17.06 -7.63 2.52
N LEU A 190 -16.37 -6.60 3.05
CA LEU A 190 -17.00 -5.45 3.68
C LEU A 190 -18.05 -4.78 2.78
N GLY A 191 -17.69 -4.48 1.53
CA GLY A 191 -18.63 -3.89 0.56
C GLY A 191 -19.80 -4.80 0.24
N LEU A 192 -19.58 -6.11 0.16
CA LEU A 192 -20.61 -7.09 -0.11
C LEU A 192 -21.54 -7.29 1.10
N ALA A 193 -20.98 -7.42 2.30
CA ALA A 193 -21.73 -7.60 3.54
C ALA A 193 -22.61 -6.39 3.87
N LEU A 194 -22.19 -5.19 3.48
CA LEU A 194 -22.94 -3.95 3.66
C LEU A 194 -23.80 -3.58 2.44
N SER A 195 -23.92 -4.46 1.44
CA SER A 195 -24.81 -4.24 0.30
C SER A 195 -26.26 -4.29 0.76
N LEU A 196 -26.88 -3.13 0.89
CA LEU A 196 -28.26 -2.97 1.35
C LEU A 196 -29.17 -2.57 0.19
N PRO A 197 -30.47 -2.96 0.22
CA PRO A 197 -31.43 -2.61 -0.82
C PRO A 197 -31.63 -1.10 -1.00
N ASP A 198 -31.35 -0.30 0.03
CA ASP A 198 -31.46 1.16 0.02
C ASP A 198 -30.29 1.87 -0.67
N GLY A 199 -29.29 1.13 -1.19
CA GLY A 199 -28.12 1.68 -1.84
C GLY A 199 -27.08 2.31 -0.90
N SER A 200 -27.30 2.32 0.42
CA SER A 200 -26.40 2.94 1.39
C SER A 200 -25.12 2.17 1.66
N GLY A 201 -24.98 0.96 1.12
CA GLY A 201 -23.87 0.04 1.39
C GLY A 201 -22.49 0.63 1.10
N ALA A 202 -22.31 1.33 -0.01
CA ALA A 202 -21.04 1.95 -0.37
C ALA A 202 -20.64 3.07 0.63
N ALA A 203 -21.59 3.88 1.05
CA ALA A 203 -21.36 4.95 2.04
C ALA A 203 -20.96 4.37 3.41
N ARG A 204 -21.66 3.32 3.85
CA ARG A 204 -21.33 2.61 5.11
C ARG A 204 -19.97 1.91 5.04
N ALA A 205 -19.66 1.24 3.92
CA ALA A 205 -18.36 0.62 3.73
C ALA A 205 -17.23 1.64 3.82
N ALA A 206 -17.38 2.81 3.19
CA ALA A 206 -16.41 3.90 3.29
C ALA A 206 -16.26 4.41 4.73
N LEU A 207 -17.35 4.60 5.47
CA LEU A 207 -17.31 5.03 6.86
C LEU A 207 -16.55 4.02 7.74
N TYR A 208 -16.92 2.75 7.68
CA TYR A 208 -16.25 1.70 8.46
C TYR A 208 -14.78 1.55 8.10
N ALA A 209 -14.43 1.68 6.82
CA ALA A 209 -13.04 1.71 6.38
C ALA A 209 -12.24 2.81 7.06
N GLY A 210 -12.79 4.03 7.10
CA GLY A 210 -12.17 5.15 7.79
C GLY A 210 -12.04 4.94 9.30
N LEU A 211 -13.08 4.43 9.96
CA LEU A 211 -13.08 4.17 11.40
C LEU A 211 -12.06 3.10 11.80
N VAL A 212 -12.01 1.97 11.09
CA VAL A 212 -11.06 0.87 11.35
C VAL A 212 -9.62 1.39 11.21
N THR A 213 -9.34 2.08 10.10
CA THR A 213 -8.00 2.67 9.89
C THR A 213 -7.69 3.74 10.93
N GLY A 214 -8.69 4.52 11.35
CA GLY A 214 -8.54 5.52 12.42
C GLY A 214 -8.15 4.90 13.75
N LEU A 215 -8.66 3.73 14.08
CA LEU A 215 -8.27 2.98 15.29
C LEU A 215 -6.85 2.41 15.20
N GLU A 216 -6.34 2.12 14.00
CA GLU A 216 -4.97 1.62 13.82
C GLU A 216 -3.90 2.69 14.10
N VAL A 217 -4.18 3.97 13.80
CA VAL A 217 -3.20 5.07 13.92
C VAL A 217 -2.61 5.20 15.34
N PRO A 218 -3.40 5.23 16.43
CA PRO A 218 -2.85 5.29 17.78
C PRO A 218 -1.93 4.11 18.10
N PHE A 219 -2.29 2.90 17.66
CA PHE A 219 -1.47 1.70 17.87
C PHE A 219 -0.15 1.79 17.09
N MET A 220 -0.17 2.28 15.85
CA MET A 220 1.05 2.49 15.06
C MET A 220 1.99 3.49 15.73
N LEU A 221 1.46 4.58 16.26
CA LEU A 221 2.24 5.58 16.98
C LEU A 221 2.76 5.09 18.33
N ALA A 222 2.05 4.19 19.00
CA ALA A 222 2.45 3.60 20.28
C ALA A 222 3.53 2.51 20.13
N LEU A 223 3.70 1.92 18.95
CA LEU A 223 4.66 0.81 18.73
C LEU A 223 6.09 1.11 19.21
N PRO A 224 6.71 2.27 18.97
CA PRO A 224 8.06 2.56 19.45
C PRO A 224 8.20 2.50 20.98
N TRP A 225 7.12 2.80 21.72
CA TRP A 225 7.11 2.72 23.19
C TRP A 225 6.84 1.31 23.71
N ILE A 226 6.10 0.50 22.94
CA ILE A 226 5.72 -0.87 23.31
C ILE A 226 6.83 -1.87 22.99
N THR A 227 7.48 -1.72 21.83
CA THR A 227 8.47 -2.69 21.32
C THR A 227 9.73 -2.88 22.17
N PRO A 228 10.22 -1.91 22.99
CA PRO A 228 11.29 -2.16 23.93
C PRO A 228 10.91 -3.12 25.05
N HIS A 229 9.62 -3.19 25.40
CA HIS A 229 9.12 -3.98 26.54
C HIS A 229 8.52 -5.33 26.12
N ILE A 230 7.98 -5.42 24.89
CA ILE A 230 7.29 -6.60 24.37
C ILE A 230 7.95 -7.04 23.04
N PRO A 231 8.46 -8.28 22.95
CA PRO A 231 9.02 -8.80 21.71
C PRO A 231 8.02 -8.68 20.54
N ARG A 232 8.49 -8.25 19.39
CA ARG A 232 7.65 -8.06 18.17
C ARG A 232 6.88 -9.33 17.77
N THR A 233 7.47 -10.52 18.00
CA THR A 233 6.82 -11.82 17.76
C THR A 233 5.58 -12.03 18.61
N ARG A 234 5.60 -11.59 19.88
CA ARG A 234 4.42 -11.65 20.77
C ARG A 234 3.34 -10.66 20.33
N LEU A 235 3.73 -9.46 19.93
CA LEU A 235 2.77 -8.47 19.40
C LEU A 235 2.06 -8.97 18.13
N ILE A 236 2.82 -9.60 17.22
CA ILE A 236 2.24 -10.23 16.02
C ILE A 236 1.28 -11.36 16.43
N GLY A 237 1.68 -12.21 17.37
CA GLY A 237 0.85 -13.32 17.87
C GLY A 237 -0.47 -12.84 18.49
N VAL A 238 -0.42 -11.82 19.34
CA VAL A 238 -1.60 -11.20 19.96
C VAL A 238 -2.50 -10.56 18.90
N GLY A 239 -1.91 -9.78 17.99
CA GLY A 239 -2.65 -9.15 16.89
C GLY A 239 -3.36 -10.19 16.00
N THR A 240 -2.67 -11.30 15.67
CA THR A 240 -3.25 -12.39 14.90
C THR A 240 -4.39 -13.08 15.66
N ALA A 241 -4.23 -13.32 16.96
CA ALA A 241 -5.27 -13.93 17.80
C ALA A 241 -6.53 -13.06 17.87
N ILE A 242 -6.38 -11.74 18.05
CA ILE A 242 -7.51 -10.79 18.06
C ILE A 242 -8.19 -10.77 16.68
N TYR A 243 -7.42 -10.89 15.62
CA TYR A 243 -7.94 -10.83 14.25
C TYR A 243 -8.75 -12.07 13.85
N THR A 244 -8.56 -13.20 14.54
CA THR A 244 -9.26 -14.47 14.27
C THR A 244 -10.51 -14.67 15.14
N LEU A 245 -10.77 -13.78 16.09
CA LEU A 245 -12.00 -13.76 16.92
C LEU A 245 -13.11 -12.96 16.25
#